data_aa3c444d9673834db4f63699891864b3
#
_entry.id   aa3c444d9673834db4f63699891864b3
#
_cell.length_a   1.000
_cell.length_b   1.000
_cell.length_c   1.000
_cell.angle_alpha   90.00
_cell.angle_beta   90.00
_cell.angle_gamma   90.00
#
_symmetry.space_group_name_H-M   'P 1'
#
loop_
_entity.id
_entity.type
_entity.pdbx_description
1 polymer ?
#
loop_
_entity_poly.entity_id
_entity_poly.type
_entity_poly.pdbx_seq_one_letter_code
_entity_poly.pdbx_strand_id
1 'polypeptide(L)' 'MPHVEIKCFPGRTEEQKIKCAEEVTKAIAGTMGCNESSVSVDIKEVAQDDWKDQVWDKEILPLENLYKKPGYTCE' A
#
# COMPACT_ATOMS: atom_id res chain seq x y z
N MET A 1 7.27 -12.46 -9.32
CA MET A 1 7.29 -12.39 -7.84
C MET A 1 6.85 -10.99 -7.38
N PRO A 2 5.52 -10.60 -7.44
CA PRO A 2 5.11 -9.28 -6.99
C PRO A 2 5.15 -9.14 -5.46
N HIS A 3 5.62 -8.00 -4.98
CA HIS A 3 5.56 -7.65 -3.56
C HIS A 3 4.83 -6.32 -3.40
N VAL A 4 3.79 -6.31 -2.55
CA VAL A 4 2.98 -5.12 -2.30
C VAL A 4 3.30 -4.59 -0.91
N GLU A 5 3.61 -3.31 -0.83
CA GLU A 5 3.80 -2.63 0.44
C GLU A 5 2.73 -1.57 0.59
N ILE A 6 1.93 -1.69 1.62
CA ILE A 6 0.87 -0.73 1.94
C ILE A 6 1.29 0.04 3.18
N LYS A 7 1.31 1.36 3.08
CA LYS A 7 1.50 2.24 4.24
C LYS A 7 0.21 2.98 4.50
N CYS A 8 -0.22 2.99 5.74
CA CYS A 8 -1.48 3.63 6.13
C CYS A 8 -1.41 4.15 7.56
N PHE A 9 -2.36 5.01 7.91
CA PHE A 9 -2.49 5.48 9.28
C PHE A 9 -2.92 4.32 10.19
N PRO A 10 -2.51 4.31 11.47
CA PRO A 10 -2.99 3.33 12.44
C PRO A 10 -4.50 3.44 12.65
N GLY A 11 -5.09 2.40 13.21
CA GLY A 11 -6.49 2.42 13.62
C GLY A 11 -7.36 1.34 13.01
N ARG A 12 -6.85 0.61 12.02
CA ARG A 12 -7.60 -0.51 11.43
C ARG A 12 -7.41 -1.77 12.26
N THR A 13 -8.43 -2.62 12.28
CA THR A 13 -8.37 -3.89 13.01
C THR A 13 -7.49 -4.89 12.26
N GLU A 14 -7.04 -5.91 12.98
CA GLU A 14 -6.31 -7.03 12.35
C GLU A 14 -7.16 -7.70 11.26
N GLU A 15 -8.46 -7.84 11.52
CA GLU A 15 -9.38 -8.44 10.54
C GLU A 15 -9.43 -7.64 9.25
N GLN A 16 -9.46 -6.30 9.34
CA GLN A 16 -9.46 -5.44 8.18
C GLN A 16 -8.16 -5.59 7.39
N LYS A 17 -7.03 -5.66 8.08
CA LYS A 17 -5.72 -5.82 7.43
C LYS A 17 -5.59 -7.18 6.73
N ILE A 18 -6.04 -8.24 7.39
CA ILE A 18 -6.03 -9.59 6.81
C ILE A 18 -6.91 -9.64 5.55
N LYS A 19 -8.11 -9.08 5.64
CA LYS A 19 -9.04 -9.04 4.50
C LYS A 19 -8.45 -8.24 3.34
N CYS A 20 -7.84 -7.10 3.64
CA CYS A 20 -7.17 -6.27 2.63
C CYS A 20 -6.07 -7.06 1.93
N ALA A 21 -5.22 -7.73 2.68
CA ALA A 21 -4.13 -8.53 2.11
C ALA A 21 -4.66 -9.64 1.20
N GLU A 22 -5.73 -10.32 1.61
CA GLU A 22 -6.35 -11.36 0.79
C GLU A 22 -6.90 -10.82 -0.52
N GLU A 23 -7.62 -9.71 -0.47
CA GLU A 23 -8.21 -9.13 -1.68
C GLU A 23 -7.16 -8.53 -2.61
N VAL A 24 -6.13 -7.89 -2.05
CA VAL A 24 -5.01 -7.36 -2.83
C VAL A 24 -4.28 -8.50 -3.54
N THR A 25 -4.05 -9.61 -2.86
CA THR A 25 -3.40 -10.79 -3.45
C THR A 25 -4.16 -11.27 -4.68
N LYS A 26 -5.49 -11.37 -4.58
CA LYS A 26 -6.34 -11.78 -5.71
C LYS A 26 -6.26 -10.79 -6.86
N ALA A 27 -6.32 -9.51 -6.56
CA ALA A 27 -6.27 -8.46 -7.58
C ALA A 27 -4.93 -8.47 -8.33
N ILE A 28 -3.83 -8.61 -7.61
CA ILE A 28 -2.49 -8.66 -8.20
C ILE A 28 -2.35 -9.90 -9.08
N ALA A 29 -2.73 -11.06 -8.56
CA ALA A 29 -2.62 -12.31 -9.34
C ALA A 29 -3.42 -12.23 -10.64
N GLY A 30 -4.65 -11.70 -10.57
CA GLY A 30 -5.53 -11.60 -11.72
C GLY A 30 -5.09 -10.57 -12.75
N THR A 31 -4.55 -9.44 -12.31
CA THR A 31 -4.18 -8.35 -13.22
C THR A 31 -2.76 -8.48 -13.76
N MET A 32 -1.83 -9.02 -12.97
CA MET A 32 -0.44 -9.16 -13.39
C MET A 32 -0.13 -10.55 -13.96
N GLY A 33 -1.09 -11.47 -13.92
CA GLY A 33 -0.94 -12.79 -14.56
C GLY A 33 0.02 -13.72 -13.83
N CYS A 34 -0.15 -13.89 -12.51
CA CYS A 34 0.68 -14.79 -11.73
C CYS A 34 -0.17 -15.59 -10.75
N ASN A 35 0.45 -16.57 -10.10
CA ASN A 35 -0.22 -17.33 -9.04
C ASN A 35 -0.27 -16.52 -7.74
N GLU A 36 -1.30 -16.73 -6.95
CA GLU A 36 -1.39 -16.07 -5.64
C GLU A 36 -0.19 -16.38 -4.75
N SER A 37 0.37 -17.58 -4.88
CA SER A 37 1.56 -17.99 -4.10
C SER A 37 2.80 -17.14 -4.38
N SER A 38 2.82 -16.42 -5.50
CA SER A 38 3.93 -15.52 -5.86
C SER A 38 3.81 -14.14 -5.23
N VAL A 39 2.64 -13.81 -4.68
CA VAL A 39 2.35 -12.48 -4.16
C VAL A 39 2.64 -12.41 -2.66
N SER A 40 3.35 -11.37 -2.25
CA SER A 40 3.51 -11.05 -0.82
C SER A 40 2.95 -9.65 -0.56
N VAL A 41 2.36 -9.47 0.61
CA VAL A 41 1.74 -8.19 0.99
C VAL A 41 2.22 -7.81 2.38
N ASP A 42 2.72 -6.59 2.49
CA ASP A 42 3.17 -6.02 3.75
C ASP A 42 2.31 -4.80 4.06
N ILE A 43 1.86 -4.66 5.29
CA ILE A 43 1.05 -3.51 5.71
C ILE A 43 1.77 -2.86 6.88
N LYS A 44 2.22 -1.62 6.67
CA LYS A 44 2.95 -0.84 7.66
C LYS A 44 2.13 0.35 8.11
N GLU A 45 2.00 0.51 9.41
CA GLU A 45 1.31 1.66 9.98
C GLU A 45 2.30 2.80 10.19
N VAL A 46 1.92 3.99 9.74
CA VAL A 46 2.71 5.20 9.89
C VAL A 46 1.83 6.25 10.58
N ALA A 47 2.33 6.82 11.67
CA ALA A 47 1.59 7.84 12.40
C ALA A 47 1.30 9.05 11.51
N GLN A 48 0.15 9.68 11.73
CA GLN A 48 -0.27 10.83 10.93
C GLN A 48 0.79 11.94 10.92
N ASP A 49 1.42 12.20 12.07
CA ASP A 49 2.44 13.24 12.19
C ASP A 49 3.70 12.93 11.39
N ASP A 50 3.95 11.66 11.10
CA ASP A 50 5.13 11.22 10.37
C ASP A 50 4.86 11.01 8.87
N TRP A 51 3.59 11.10 8.47
CA TRP A 51 3.18 10.77 7.10
C TRP A 51 3.88 11.64 6.05
N LYS A 52 3.92 12.95 6.28
CA LYS A 52 4.54 13.86 5.32
C LYS A 52 6.01 13.52 5.09
N ASP A 53 6.78 13.36 6.14
CA ASP A 53 8.22 13.11 6.03
C ASP A 53 8.54 11.71 5.53
N GLN A 54 7.81 10.71 5.98
CA GLN A 54 8.14 9.31 5.69
C GLN A 54 7.48 8.76 4.43
N VAL A 55 6.31 9.28 4.06
CA VAL A 55 5.55 8.73 2.92
C VAL A 55 5.36 9.76 1.82
N TRP A 56 4.79 10.91 2.15
CA TRP A 56 4.46 11.93 1.14
C TRP A 56 5.70 12.41 0.40
N ASP A 57 6.69 12.91 1.13
CA ASP A 57 7.88 13.50 0.52
C ASP A 57 8.75 12.48 -0.22
N LYS A 58 8.80 11.26 0.29
CA LYS A 58 9.69 10.22 -0.24
C LYS A 58 9.08 9.38 -1.34
N GLU A 59 7.78 9.09 -1.24
CA GLU A 59 7.15 8.06 -2.06
C GLU A 59 6.01 8.57 -2.95
N ILE A 60 5.34 9.65 -2.56
CA ILE A 60 4.19 10.16 -3.31
C ILE A 60 4.54 11.39 -4.13
N LEU A 61 5.12 12.39 -3.48
CA LEU A 61 5.46 13.65 -4.12
C LEU A 61 6.40 13.51 -5.33
N PRO A 62 7.43 12.64 -5.29
CA PRO A 62 8.32 12.49 -6.45
C PRO A 62 7.64 11.94 -7.71
N LEU A 63 6.55 11.24 -7.59
CA LEU A 63 5.74 10.69 -8.69
C LEU A 63 6.44 9.66 -9.57
N GLU A 64 7.65 9.22 -9.24
CA GLU A 64 8.46 8.36 -10.11
C GLU A 64 7.76 7.09 -10.54
N ASN A 65 7.15 6.37 -9.61
CA ASN A 65 6.49 5.10 -9.91
C ASN A 65 5.03 5.12 -9.47
N LEU A 66 4.44 6.30 -9.40
CA LEU A 66 3.08 6.47 -8.91
C LEU A 66 2.07 6.31 -10.05
N TYR A 67 1.35 5.21 -10.05
CA TYR A 67 0.37 4.91 -11.09
C TYR A 67 -1.01 5.46 -10.79
N LYS A 68 -1.29 5.81 -9.56
CA LYS A 68 -2.54 6.45 -9.15
C LYS A 68 -2.25 7.55 -8.16
N LYS A 69 -2.61 8.77 -8.51
CA LYS A 69 -2.43 9.93 -7.63
C LYS A 69 -3.52 9.97 -6.57
N PRO A 70 -3.17 10.40 -5.34
CA PRO A 70 -4.21 10.59 -4.32
C PRO A 70 -5.05 11.83 -4.61
N GLY A 71 -6.23 11.88 -4.02
CA GLY A 71 -7.11 13.04 -4.10
C GLY A 71 -6.84 14.07 -3.01
N TYR A 72 -5.69 14.03 -2.35
CA TYR A 72 -5.31 14.97 -1.31
C TYR A 72 -3.89 15.47 -1.52
N THR A 73 -3.53 16.54 -0.83
CA THR A 73 -2.16 17.03 -0.76
C THR A 73 -1.73 17.11 0.71
N CYS A 74 -0.41 17.01 0.95
CA CYS A 74 0.16 17.05 2.28
C CYS A 74 1.21 18.16 2.33
N GLU A 75 0.94 19.24 3.08
CA GLU A 75 1.80 20.42 3.15
C GLU A 75 2.49 20.54 4.51
#